data_4f1a07ca54634463d54d95f7a09e567b
#
_entry.id   4f1a07ca54634463d54d95f7a09e567b
#
_cell.length_a   1.000
_cell.length_b   1.000
_cell.length_c   1.000
_cell.angle_alpha   90.00
_cell.angle_beta   90.00
_cell.angle_gamma   90.00
#
_symmetry.space_group_name_H-M   'P 1'
#
loop_
_entity.id
_entity.type
_entity.pdbx_description
1 polymer ?
#
loop_
_entity_poly.entity_id
_entity_poly.type
_entity_poly.pdbx_seq_one_letter_code
_entity_poly.pdbx_strand_id
1 'polypeptide(L)'
;MHISPMPNRKTDINNNGGFSTDMIGMNHSYPEASYRERQQIFDAHLSYTLGLLYFIGHDARVPEKMRNEMLRWGLPKDEYTDNGHWTPQLYIRESRRMVGEYVATQADCENRTTVDDGVGMAAYTMDSHNCQRIVIHKDGKAMVKNEGDVQIGIGSPYPVSYRSITPKREECTNLLVPVCLSASHIAYGSIRMEPVFMVLGQSAAKAACLAIDGGTDVQQVDVRQIQRMYDEDPLLDDTAPDIMVDDTAVEPAAGSQWQRVNIYGGYGPSLYKLEPSGRSE
;
A
#
# COMPACT_ATOMS: atom_id res chain seq x y z
N MET A 1 -8.60 -18.20 3.04
CA MET A 1 -9.29 -17.15 2.28
C MET A 1 -10.23 -16.43 3.22
N HIS A 2 -10.16 -15.11 3.26
CA HIS A 2 -10.98 -14.25 4.10
C HIS A 2 -11.93 -13.45 3.20
N ILE A 3 -13.22 -13.41 3.56
CA ILE A 3 -14.25 -12.68 2.82
C ILE A 3 -14.73 -11.54 3.73
N SER A 4 -14.45 -10.30 3.33
CA SER A 4 -14.87 -9.10 4.06
C SER A 4 -16.01 -8.41 3.31
N PRO A 5 -17.20 -8.28 3.91
CA PRO A 5 -18.30 -7.54 3.30
C PRO A 5 -17.93 -6.06 3.10
N MET A 6 -18.24 -5.54 1.93
CA MET A 6 -18.04 -4.16 1.53
C MET A 6 -19.39 -3.50 1.21
N PRO A 7 -19.46 -2.15 1.14
CA PRO A 7 -20.66 -1.45 0.68
C PRO A 7 -21.18 -1.99 -0.66
N ASN A 8 -22.45 -1.75 -0.95
CA ASN A 8 -23.12 -2.15 -2.20
C ASN A 8 -23.12 -3.66 -2.46
N ARG A 9 -23.09 -4.50 -1.41
CA ARG A 9 -23.04 -5.96 -1.50
C ARG A 9 -21.81 -6.50 -2.22
N LYS A 10 -20.73 -5.75 -2.19
CA LYS A 10 -19.42 -6.19 -2.66
C LYS A 10 -18.69 -6.95 -1.57
N THR A 11 -17.57 -7.55 -1.92
CA THR A 11 -16.68 -8.22 -0.97
C THR A 11 -15.23 -8.05 -1.37
N ASP A 12 -14.39 -7.91 -0.35
CA ASP A 12 -12.96 -8.12 -0.51
C ASP A 12 -12.65 -9.58 -0.17
N ILE A 13 -12.02 -10.29 -1.10
CA ILE A 13 -11.55 -11.67 -0.90
C ILE A 13 -10.04 -11.64 -0.77
N ASN A 14 -9.57 -11.59 0.48
CA ASN A 14 -8.16 -11.46 0.76
C ASN A 14 -7.44 -12.82 0.87
N ASN A 15 -6.12 -12.77 0.61
CA ASN A 15 -5.21 -13.88 0.78
C ASN A 15 -5.14 -14.31 2.24
N ASN A 16 -5.41 -15.59 2.52
CA ASN A 16 -5.23 -16.19 3.83
C ASN A 16 -5.14 -17.72 3.73
N GLY A 17 -4.12 -18.30 4.39
CA GLY A 17 -3.92 -19.74 4.47
C GLY A 17 -3.10 -20.34 3.33
N GLY A 18 -3.02 -21.68 3.30
CA GLY A 18 -2.19 -22.42 2.35
C GLY A 18 -2.64 -22.31 0.90
N PHE A 19 -3.95 -22.13 0.66
CA PHE A 19 -4.54 -21.90 -0.64
C PHE A 19 -5.35 -20.60 -0.61
N SER A 20 -5.10 -19.75 -1.58
CA SER A 20 -5.72 -18.43 -1.70
C SER A 20 -5.85 -18.01 -3.15
N THR A 21 -6.39 -16.82 -3.39
CA THR A 21 -6.46 -16.19 -4.71
C THR A 21 -5.09 -15.81 -5.28
N ASP A 22 -4.03 -15.81 -4.47
CA ASP A 22 -2.67 -15.62 -4.96
C ASP A 22 -2.18 -16.86 -5.70
N MET A 23 -1.85 -16.71 -6.97
CA MET A 23 -1.14 -17.72 -7.76
C MET A 23 0.37 -17.61 -7.52
N ILE A 24 0.78 -18.02 -6.31
CA ILE A 24 2.12 -17.77 -5.76
C ILE A 24 3.22 -18.37 -6.66
N GLY A 25 4.24 -17.54 -6.98
CA GLY A 25 5.40 -17.95 -7.77
C GLY A 25 5.20 -17.98 -9.28
N MET A 26 4.03 -17.56 -9.77
CA MET A 26 3.69 -17.65 -11.20
C MET A 26 3.82 -16.34 -11.98
N ASN A 27 4.39 -15.31 -11.36
CA ASN A 27 4.54 -13.97 -11.95
C ASN A 27 5.99 -13.45 -11.95
N HIS A 28 6.98 -14.28 -11.64
CA HIS A 28 8.38 -13.84 -11.52
C HIS A 28 8.94 -13.23 -12.80
N SER A 29 8.54 -13.74 -13.96
CA SER A 29 8.97 -13.20 -15.25
C SER A 29 8.23 -11.94 -15.70
N TYR A 30 7.13 -11.55 -15.04
CA TYR A 30 6.27 -10.45 -15.48
C TYR A 30 7.02 -9.12 -15.71
N PRO A 31 7.96 -8.68 -14.86
CA PRO A 31 8.65 -7.41 -15.05
C PRO A 31 9.42 -7.32 -16.37
N GLU A 32 10.04 -8.42 -16.82
CA GLU A 32 10.87 -8.48 -18.02
C GLU A 32 10.15 -9.06 -19.23
N ALA A 33 8.90 -9.54 -19.04
CA ALA A 33 8.11 -10.18 -20.08
C ALA A 33 7.67 -9.19 -21.16
N SER A 34 7.57 -9.67 -22.40
CA SER A 34 6.90 -8.98 -23.49
C SER A 34 5.39 -8.81 -23.20
N TYR A 35 4.71 -7.91 -23.90
CA TYR A 35 3.25 -7.74 -23.75
C TYR A 35 2.48 -9.04 -23.99
N ARG A 36 2.91 -9.86 -24.94
CA ARG A 36 2.31 -11.18 -25.21
C ARG A 36 2.46 -12.12 -24.03
N GLU A 37 3.63 -12.20 -23.44
CA GLU A 37 3.89 -13.04 -22.27
C GLU A 37 3.15 -12.53 -21.05
N ARG A 38 3.08 -11.22 -20.85
CA ARG A 38 2.27 -10.61 -19.77
C ARG A 38 0.80 -10.95 -19.90
N GLN A 39 0.25 -10.97 -21.12
CA GLN A 39 -1.12 -11.41 -21.36
C GLN A 39 -1.30 -12.89 -20.99
N GLN A 40 -0.37 -13.76 -21.33
CA GLN A 40 -0.42 -15.17 -20.93
C GLN A 40 -0.37 -15.34 -19.41
N ILE A 41 0.43 -14.54 -18.71
CA ILE A 41 0.49 -14.53 -17.24
C ILE A 41 -0.87 -14.06 -16.67
N PHE A 42 -1.45 -13.01 -17.24
CA PHE A 42 -2.78 -12.53 -16.85
C PHE A 42 -3.85 -13.61 -17.04
N ASP A 43 -3.90 -14.24 -18.19
CA ASP A 43 -4.89 -15.30 -18.51
C ASP A 43 -4.75 -16.50 -17.57
N ALA A 44 -3.52 -16.86 -17.20
CA ALA A 44 -3.24 -17.92 -16.24
C ALA A 44 -3.74 -17.58 -14.83
N HIS A 45 -3.53 -16.32 -14.37
CA HIS A 45 -4.03 -15.85 -13.07
C HIS A 45 -5.57 -15.77 -13.05
N LEU A 46 -6.18 -15.28 -14.12
CA LEU A 46 -7.64 -15.28 -14.28
C LEU A 46 -8.20 -16.71 -14.19
N SER A 47 -7.64 -17.62 -14.96
CA SER A 47 -8.05 -19.04 -14.97
C SER A 47 -7.88 -19.68 -13.57
N TYR A 48 -6.76 -19.43 -12.92
CA TYR A 48 -6.50 -19.93 -11.58
C TYR A 48 -7.53 -19.40 -10.56
N THR A 49 -7.78 -18.10 -10.56
CA THR A 49 -8.69 -17.48 -9.58
C THR A 49 -10.13 -17.92 -9.78
N LEU A 50 -10.63 -17.89 -11.01
CA LEU A 50 -11.97 -18.39 -11.34
C LEU A 50 -12.10 -19.88 -11.01
N GLY A 51 -11.10 -20.68 -11.36
CA GLY A 51 -11.05 -22.11 -11.06
C GLY A 51 -11.05 -22.41 -9.56
N LEU A 52 -10.32 -21.62 -8.75
CA LEU A 52 -10.31 -21.75 -7.30
C LEU A 52 -11.69 -21.44 -6.70
N LEU A 53 -12.32 -20.34 -7.11
CA LEU A 53 -13.64 -19.95 -6.63
C LEU A 53 -14.70 -21.00 -7.00
N TYR A 54 -14.64 -21.50 -8.24
CA TYR A 54 -15.51 -22.59 -8.70
C TYR A 54 -15.28 -23.87 -7.88
N PHE A 55 -14.04 -24.29 -7.71
CA PHE A 55 -13.68 -25.46 -6.90
C PHE A 55 -14.23 -25.37 -5.47
N ILE A 56 -14.05 -24.21 -4.82
CA ILE A 56 -14.53 -24.02 -3.44
C ILE A 56 -16.06 -24.14 -3.35
N GLY A 57 -16.79 -23.67 -4.36
CA GLY A 57 -18.23 -23.74 -4.38
C GLY A 57 -18.81 -25.12 -4.76
N HIS A 58 -18.08 -25.96 -5.48
CA HIS A 58 -18.67 -27.14 -6.14
C HIS A 58 -18.03 -28.48 -5.78
N ASP A 59 -16.75 -28.51 -5.36
CA ASP A 59 -16.06 -29.78 -5.13
C ASP A 59 -16.47 -30.42 -3.80
N ALA A 60 -16.81 -31.72 -3.84
CA ALA A 60 -17.26 -32.46 -2.65
C ALA A 60 -16.21 -32.60 -1.55
N ARG A 61 -14.92 -32.40 -1.86
CA ARG A 61 -13.82 -32.41 -0.88
C ARG A 61 -13.82 -31.16 -0.01
N VAL A 62 -14.45 -30.06 -0.46
CA VAL A 62 -14.60 -28.84 0.31
C VAL A 62 -15.75 -29.01 1.32
N PRO A 63 -15.58 -28.65 2.61
CA PRO A 63 -16.65 -28.72 3.59
C PRO A 63 -17.92 -27.98 3.14
N GLU A 64 -19.09 -28.59 3.35
CA GLU A 64 -20.38 -28.08 2.86
C GLU A 64 -20.64 -26.63 3.27
N LYS A 65 -20.32 -26.26 4.50
CA LYS A 65 -20.47 -24.87 4.98
C LYS A 65 -19.68 -23.87 4.12
N MET A 66 -18.48 -24.24 3.69
CA MET A 66 -17.65 -23.38 2.84
C MET A 66 -18.18 -23.32 1.42
N ARG A 67 -18.66 -24.46 0.87
CA ARG A 67 -19.29 -24.47 -0.45
C ARG A 67 -20.52 -23.57 -0.48
N ASN A 68 -21.41 -23.72 0.49
CA ASN A 68 -22.64 -22.93 0.58
C ASN A 68 -22.34 -21.42 0.75
N GLU A 69 -21.31 -21.06 1.50
CA GLU A 69 -20.91 -19.67 1.62
C GLU A 69 -20.36 -19.13 0.28
N MET A 70 -19.50 -19.87 -0.39
CA MET A 70 -18.94 -19.45 -1.68
C MET A 70 -20.02 -19.29 -2.75
N LEU A 71 -21.03 -20.15 -2.80
CA LEU A 71 -22.14 -20.09 -3.75
C LEU A 71 -23.08 -18.89 -3.55
N ARG A 72 -22.94 -18.15 -2.45
CA ARG A 72 -23.69 -16.89 -2.24
C ARG A 72 -23.07 -15.72 -2.99
N TRP A 73 -21.83 -15.86 -3.45
CA TRP A 73 -21.04 -14.81 -4.09
C TRP A 73 -20.87 -15.09 -5.59
N GLY A 74 -20.79 -14.02 -6.35
CA GLY A 74 -20.55 -14.05 -7.80
C GLY A 74 -19.79 -12.81 -8.25
N LEU A 75 -19.60 -12.68 -9.55
CA LEU A 75 -18.99 -11.49 -10.12
C LEU A 75 -19.93 -10.27 -9.97
N PRO A 76 -19.38 -9.05 -9.88
CA PRO A 76 -20.18 -7.84 -9.70
C PRO A 76 -20.99 -7.51 -10.96
N LYS A 77 -22.31 -7.31 -10.81
CA LYS A 77 -23.19 -7.06 -11.97
C LYS A 77 -23.02 -5.67 -12.59
N ASP A 78 -22.51 -4.73 -11.82
CA ASP A 78 -22.42 -3.30 -12.11
C ASP A 78 -20.99 -2.81 -12.37
N GLU A 79 -20.02 -3.71 -12.33
CA GLU A 79 -18.62 -3.39 -12.60
C GLU A 79 -18.11 -4.20 -13.79
N TYR A 80 -17.16 -3.62 -14.55
CA TYR A 80 -16.49 -4.26 -15.67
C TYR A 80 -17.45 -4.95 -16.67
N THR A 81 -18.56 -4.28 -16.98
CA THR A 81 -19.62 -4.84 -17.83
C THR A 81 -19.16 -5.09 -19.25
N ASP A 82 -18.14 -4.40 -19.70
CA ASP A 82 -17.46 -4.53 -21.00
C ASP A 82 -16.36 -5.60 -21.00
N ASN A 83 -16.04 -6.18 -19.84
CA ASN A 83 -14.99 -7.18 -19.68
C ASN A 83 -15.46 -8.44 -18.90
N GLY A 84 -16.69 -8.86 -19.13
CA GLY A 84 -17.24 -10.05 -18.48
C GLY A 84 -17.34 -9.99 -16.96
N HIS A 85 -17.48 -8.77 -16.42
CA HIS A 85 -17.54 -8.47 -14.99
C HIS A 85 -16.25 -8.80 -14.23
N TRP A 86 -15.12 -8.83 -14.94
CA TRP A 86 -13.80 -9.05 -14.37
C TRP A 86 -12.90 -7.82 -14.57
N THR A 87 -12.02 -7.54 -13.61
CA THR A 87 -11.07 -6.45 -13.75
C THR A 87 -10.17 -6.65 -14.97
N PRO A 88 -9.93 -5.60 -15.79
CA PRO A 88 -9.02 -5.70 -16.94
C PRO A 88 -7.53 -5.68 -16.51
N GLN A 89 -7.26 -5.47 -15.23
CA GLN A 89 -5.91 -5.31 -14.70
C GLN A 89 -5.57 -6.43 -13.71
N LEU A 90 -4.41 -7.07 -13.92
CA LEU A 90 -3.82 -7.93 -12.90
C LEU A 90 -3.24 -7.06 -11.78
N TYR A 91 -3.53 -7.41 -10.53
CA TYR A 91 -2.97 -6.72 -9.38
C TYR A 91 -1.49 -7.07 -9.22
N ILE A 92 -0.65 -6.12 -9.57
CA ILE A 92 0.80 -6.23 -9.48
C ILE A 92 1.28 -5.21 -8.45
N ARG A 93 1.62 -5.69 -7.27
CA ARG A 93 2.10 -4.84 -6.17
C ARG A 93 3.42 -4.20 -6.48
N GLU A 94 4.31 -4.99 -7.03
CA GLU A 94 5.69 -4.63 -7.33
C GLU A 94 6.07 -5.19 -8.69
N SER A 95 6.76 -4.40 -9.46
CA SER A 95 7.37 -4.79 -10.71
C SER A 95 8.76 -4.16 -10.75
N ARG A 96 8.94 -3.15 -11.58
CA ARG A 96 10.18 -2.39 -11.62
C ARG A 96 10.06 -1.16 -10.72
N ARG A 97 11.11 -0.86 -10.00
CA ARG A 97 11.29 0.39 -9.24
C ARG A 97 12.51 1.12 -9.75
N MET A 98 12.47 2.44 -9.69
CA MET A 98 13.62 3.27 -10.00
C MET A 98 14.74 3.02 -8.99
N VAL A 99 15.98 3.16 -9.42
CA VAL A 99 17.15 3.32 -8.55
C VAL A 99 17.57 4.77 -8.66
N GLY A 100 17.07 5.59 -7.73
CA GLY A 100 17.25 7.04 -7.76
C GLY A 100 18.42 7.53 -6.91
N GLU A 101 18.39 8.82 -6.60
CA GLU A 101 19.38 9.48 -5.75
C GLU A 101 19.44 8.90 -4.32
N TYR A 102 18.33 8.40 -3.84
CA TYR A 102 18.18 7.75 -2.54
C TYR A 102 17.31 6.51 -2.64
N VAL A 103 17.71 5.43 -2.02
CA VAL A 103 16.91 4.20 -1.93
C VAL A 103 16.33 4.09 -0.53
N ALA A 104 15.02 4.26 -0.40
CA ALA A 104 14.34 4.06 0.87
C ALA A 104 14.46 2.60 1.35
N THR A 105 14.72 2.41 2.63
CA THR A 105 14.99 1.10 3.24
C THR A 105 14.10 0.85 4.44
N GLN A 106 14.19 -0.33 5.04
CA GLN A 106 13.54 -0.65 6.30
C GLN A 106 13.92 0.34 7.42
N ALA A 107 15.15 0.84 7.42
CA ALA A 107 15.61 1.79 8.44
C ALA A 107 14.81 3.11 8.43
N ASP A 108 14.38 3.54 7.23
CA ASP A 108 13.53 4.72 7.07
C ASP A 108 12.13 4.44 7.62
N CYS A 109 11.55 3.28 7.27
CA CYS A 109 10.22 2.88 7.77
C CYS A 109 10.16 2.75 9.31
N GLU A 110 11.27 2.45 9.95
CA GLU A 110 11.41 2.32 11.40
C GLU A 110 11.90 3.61 12.07
N ASN A 111 12.00 4.74 11.35
CA ASN A 111 12.54 6.01 11.85
C ASN A 111 13.96 5.88 12.47
N ARG A 112 14.77 4.94 11.98
CA ARG A 112 16.17 4.77 12.37
C ARG A 112 17.13 5.63 11.55
N THR A 113 16.64 6.20 10.45
CA THR A 113 17.34 7.13 9.59
C THR A 113 16.67 8.49 9.66
N THR A 114 17.45 9.56 9.74
CA THR A 114 16.92 10.92 9.64
C THR A 114 16.72 11.26 8.17
N VAL A 115 15.52 11.65 7.79
CA VAL A 115 15.13 12.07 6.44
C VAL A 115 14.76 13.56 6.50
N ASP A 116 15.72 14.43 6.12
CA ASP A 116 15.54 15.90 6.20
C ASP A 116 14.75 16.46 5.01
N ASP A 117 14.69 15.71 3.91
CA ASP A 117 14.04 16.05 2.66
C ASP A 117 12.70 15.32 2.46
N GLY A 118 11.99 15.05 3.55
CA GLY A 118 10.67 14.42 3.49
C GLY A 118 9.64 15.28 2.78
N VAL A 119 8.91 14.67 1.84
CA VAL A 119 7.87 15.32 1.02
C VAL A 119 6.52 14.60 1.08
N GLY A 120 6.37 13.70 1.99
CA GLY A 120 5.15 12.96 2.30
C GLY A 120 5.39 11.99 3.44
N MET A 121 4.30 11.54 4.05
CA MET A 121 4.36 10.58 5.17
C MET A 121 3.79 9.24 4.73
N ALA A 122 4.40 8.15 5.20
CA ALA A 122 3.87 6.80 5.08
C ALA A 122 3.73 6.16 6.47
N ALA A 123 2.74 5.27 6.62
CA ALA A 123 2.37 4.71 7.93
C ALA A 123 1.90 3.26 7.88
N TYR A 124 2.05 2.58 6.75
CA TYR A 124 1.58 1.21 6.61
C TYR A 124 2.63 0.20 7.06
N THR A 125 2.19 -0.95 7.56
CA THR A 125 3.04 -2.11 7.84
C THR A 125 3.88 -2.47 6.63
N MET A 126 5.14 -2.84 6.83
CA MET A 126 5.94 -3.45 5.78
C MET A 126 5.36 -4.82 5.47
N ASP A 127 4.61 -4.92 4.39
CA ASP A 127 3.79 -6.07 4.02
C ASP A 127 4.08 -6.54 2.61
N SER A 128 4.43 -7.81 2.47
CA SER A 128 4.49 -8.48 1.18
C SER A 128 3.90 -9.89 1.29
N HIS A 129 3.31 -10.37 0.19
CA HIS A 129 2.78 -11.72 0.10
C HIS A 129 3.88 -12.76 -0.15
N ASN A 130 3.53 -14.03 0.03
CA ASN A 130 4.43 -15.13 -0.22
C ASN A 130 5.00 -15.12 -1.65
N CYS A 131 6.29 -15.42 -1.79
CA CYS A 131 7.01 -15.46 -3.06
C CYS A 131 6.93 -16.81 -3.73
N GLN A 132 6.84 -17.89 -2.95
CA GLN A 132 6.81 -19.24 -3.49
C GLN A 132 5.92 -20.19 -2.69
N ARG A 133 5.49 -21.25 -3.37
CA ARG A 133 4.73 -22.35 -2.81
C ARG A 133 5.48 -23.64 -3.10
N ILE A 134 5.80 -24.39 -2.07
CA ILE A 134 6.56 -25.64 -2.14
C ILE A 134 5.78 -26.80 -1.54
N VAL A 135 6.10 -28.01 -1.97
CA VAL A 135 5.61 -29.23 -1.32
C VAL A 135 6.73 -29.75 -0.43
N ILE A 136 6.41 -29.88 0.84
CA ILE A 136 7.31 -30.50 1.83
C ILE A 136 6.75 -31.85 2.28
N HIS A 137 7.62 -32.74 2.70
CA HIS A 137 7.24 -34.02 3.28
C HIS A 137 7.59 -34.02 4.77
N LYS A 138 6.59 -34.24 5.62
CA LYS A 138 6.77 -34.37 7.07
C LYS A 138 5.98 -35.57 7.57
N ASP A 139 6.62 -36.44 8.32
CA ASP A 139 6.01 -37.66 8.89
C ASP A 139 5.30 -38.52 7.83
N GLY A 140 5.90 -38.68 6.65
CA GLY A 140 5.36 -39.42 5.52
C GLY A 140 4.17 -38.77 4.78
N LYS A 141 3.79 -37.54 5.15
CA LYS A 141 2.69 -36.79 4.51
C LYS A 141 3.22 -35.63 3.69
N ALA A 142 2.68 -35.47 2.49
CA ALA A 142 2.92 -34.29 1.67
C ALA A 142 2.11 -33.09 2.23
N MET A 143 2.74 -31.95 2.38
CA MET A 143 2.15 -30.71 2.86
C MET A 143 2.55 -29.55 1.94
N VAL A 144 1.64 -28.61 1.77
CA VAL A 144 1.94 -27.34 1.08
C VAL A 144 2.48 -26.33 2.08
N LYS A 145 3.57 -25.68 1.71
CA LYS A 145 4.15 -24.57 2.47
C LYS A 145 4.32 -23.36 1.57
N ASN A 146 3.83 -22.20 2.00
CA ASN A 146 4.10 -20.92 1.38
C ASN A 146 5.26 -20.25 2.12
N GLU A 147 6.10 -19.52 1.40
CA GLU A 147 7.29 -18.84 1.93
C GLU A 147 7.50 -17.46 1.31
N GLY A 148 8.23 -16.62 2.04
CA GLY A 148 8.73 -15.34 1.57
C GLY A 148 7.79 -14.16 1.79
N ASP A 149 6.84 -14.28 2.71
CA ASP A 149 6.06 -13.15 3.18
C ASP A 149 6.83 -12.30 4.18
N VAL A 150 6.47 -11.02 4.25
CA VAL A 150 6.95 -10.06 5.24
C VAL A 150 5.73 -9.35 5.82
N GLN A 151 5.61 -9.31 7.15
CA GLN A 151 4.57 -8.59 7.87
C GLN A 151 5.18 -8.01 9.14
N ILE A 152 5.77 -6.82 9.03
CA ILE A 152 6.45 -6.12 10.13
C ILE A 152 5.79 -4.77 10.34
N GLY A 153 5.17 -4.60 11.50
CA GLY A 153 4.59 -3.32 11.90
C GLY A 153 5.65 -2.24 12.05
N ILE A 154 5.27 -1.02 11.76
CA ILE A 154 6.09 0.17 12.02
C ILE A 154 5.66 0.82 13.33
N GLY A 155 6.59 1.51 14.00
CA GLY A 155 6.31 2.13 15.31
C GLY A 155 5.56 3.46 15.22
N SER A 156 5.74 4.23 14.13
CA SER A 156 5.17 5.55 13.90
C SER A 156 5.20 5.90 12.40
N PRO A 157 4.41 6.87 11.91
CA PRO A 157 4.57 7.40 10.56
C PRO A 157 6.02 7.85 10.33
N TYR A 158 6.47 7.73 9.10
CA TYR A 158 7.83 8.10 8.71
C TYR A 158 7.80 8.93 7.42
N PRO A 159 8.75 9.88 7.26
CA PRO A 159 8.83 10.69 6.05
C PRO A 159 9.39 9.90 4.87
N VAL A 160 8.87 10.19 3.68
CA VAL A 160 9.41 9.68 2.42
C VAL A 160 10.30 10.75 1.79
N SER A 161 11.56 10.41 1.55
CA SER A 161 12.57 11.33 0.99
C SER A 161 12.21 11.78 -0.41
N TYR A 162 12.39 13.06 -0.72
CA TYR A 162 12.30 13.63 -2.07
C TYR A 162 13.25 12.92 -3.05
N ARG A 163 14.46 12.60 -2.61
CA ARG A 163 15.46 11.89 -3.43
C ARG A 163 15.04 10.47 -3.78
N SER A 164 14.04 9.90 -3.11
CA SER A 164 13.44 8.61 -3.50
C SER A 164 12.55 8.72 -4.75
N ILE A 165 12.04 9.91 -5.07
CA ILE A 165 11.21 10.14 -6.26
C ILE A 165 11.98 10.79 -7.41
N THR A 166 13.27 11.08 -7.24
CA THR A 166 14.14 11.64 -8.27
C THR A 166 15.12 10.59 -8.80
N PRO A 167 15.32 10.46 -10.13
CA PRO A 167 16.38 9.63 -10.70
C PRO A 167 17.75 10.25 -10.35
N LYS A 168 18.80 9.49 -10.57
CA LYS A 168 20.14 10.05 -10.51
C LYS A 168 20.31 11.15 -11.56
N ARG A 169 20.92 12.24 -11.16
CA ARG A 169 21.04 13.44 -12.01
C ARG A 169 21.69 13.15 -13.35
N GLU A 170 22.71 12.28 -13.38
CA GLU A 170 23.42 11.89 -14.60
C GLU A 170 22.56 11.04 -15.56
N GLU A 171 21.44 10.48 -15.08
CA GLU A 171 20.52 9.67 -15.89
C GLU A 171 19.35 10.50 -16.44
N CYS A 172 18.76 11.39 -15.62
CA CYS A 172 17.63 12.21 -16.06
C CYS A 172 17.42 13.41 -15.12
N THR A 173 17.32 14.61 -15.68
CA THR A 173 17.21 15.88 -14.92
C THR A 173 15.81 16.45 -14.81
N ASN A 174 14.81 15.86 -15.48
CA ASN A 174 13.45 16.40 -15.61
C ASN A 174 12.34 15.36 -15.40
N LEU A 175 12.62 14.34 -14.55
CA LEU A 175 11.67 13.27 -14.26
C LEU A 175 11.42 13.17 -12.74
N LEU A 176 10.17 12.97 -12.36
CA LEU A 176 9.76 12.64 -11.00
C LEU A 176 8.90 11.38 -11.01
N VAL A 177 9.16 10.45 -10.09
CA VAL A 177 8.61 9.09 -10.10
C VAL A 177 7.94 8.77 -8.76
N PRO A 178 6.69 9.23 -8.54
CA PRO A 178 6.02 9.08 -7.24
C PRO A 178 5.46 7.68 -6.97
N VAL A 179 5.27 6.82 -7.99
CA VAL A 179 4.66 5.49 -7.83
C VAL A 179 5.72 4.38 -7.77
N CYS A 180 6.49 4.19 -8.83
CA CYS A 180 7.59 3.20 -8.84
C CYS A 180 8.89 3.83 -8.37
N LEU A 181 8.84 4.49 -7.21
CA LEU A 181 9.94 5.23 -6.61
C LEU A 181 11.09 4.32 -6.17
N SER A 182 12.19 4.97 -5.81
CA SER A 182 13.41 4.28 -5.38
C SER A 182 13.29 3.78 -3.95
N ALA A 183 13.00 2.50 -3.80
CA ALA A 183 12.85 1.83 -2.51
C ALA A 183 13.28 0.37 -2.59
N SER A 184 13.79 -0.17 -1.49
CA SER A 184 13.99 -1.61 -1.33
C SER A 184 12.64 -2.34 -1.33
N HIS A 185 12.64 -3.65 -1.59
CA HIS A 185 11.45 -4.47 -1.52
C HIS A 185 10.69 -4.29 -0.18
N ILE A 186 11.42 -4.33 0.94
CA ILE A 186 10.85 -4.21 2.30
C ILE A 186 10.19 -2.84 2.49
N ALA A 187 10.89 -1.75 2.16
CA ALA A 187 10.34 -0.39 2.31
C ALA A 187 9.16 -0.15 1.36
N TYR A 188 9.23 -0.65 0.14
CA TYR A 188 8.14 -0.51 -0.81
C TYR A 188 6.87 -1.22 -0.33
N GLY A 189 6.99 -2.32 0.41
CA GLY A 189 5.87 -2.99 1.06
C GLY A 189 5.05 -2.10 1.99
N SER A 190 5.65 -1.03 2.52
CA SER A 190 4.99 0.00 3.32
C SER A 190 4.56 1.22 2.49
N ILE A 191 5.44 1.72 1.61
CA ILE A 191 5.22 2.96 0.83
C ILE A 191 4.12 2.79 -0.23
N ARG A 192 3.93 1.60 -0.76
CA ARG A 192 3.08 1.27 -1.92
C ARG A 192 1.58 1.58 -1.78
N MET A 193 1.13 2.14 -0.70
CA MET A 193 -0.28 2.50 -0.50
C MET A 193 -0.66 3.70 -1.36
N GLU A 194 -1.80 3.62 -2.04
CA GLU A 194 -2.27 4.61 -2.99
C GLU A 194 -2.36 6.04 -2.39
N PRO A 195 -2.81 6.24 -1.14
CA PRO A 195 -2.78 7.57 -0.53
C PRO A 195 -1.37 8.17 -0.43
N VAL A 196 -0.34 7.33 -0.20
CA VAL A 196 1.06 7.78 -0.20
C VAL A 196 1.47 8.24 -1.61
N PHE A 197 1.10 7.49 -2.65
CA PHE A 197 1.37 7.90 -4.03
C PHE A 197 0.67 9.20 -4.40
N MET A 198 -0.54 9.45 -3.90
CA MET A 198 -1.25 10.71 -4.10
C MET A 198 -0.49 11.88 -3.49
N VAL A 199 -0.04 11.76 -2.25
CA VAL A 199 0.78 12.78 -1.57
C VAL A 199 2.10 13.01 -2.29
N LEU A 200 2.79 11.95 -2.66
CA LEU A 200 4.04 12.07 -3.42
C LEU A 200 3.82 12.65 -4.82
N GLY A 201 2.70 12.36 -5.46
CA GLY A 201 2.30 12.98 -6.74
C GLY A 201 2.06 14.48 -6.62
N GLN A 202 1.41 14.91 -5.55
CA GLN A 202 1.20 16.32 -5.24
C GLN A 202 2.54 17.04 -5.00
N SER A 203 3.43 16.44 -4.20
CA SER A 203 4.78 16.96 -3.97
C SER A 203 5.62 17.00 -5.25
N ALA A 204 5.50 15.98 -6.10
CA ALA A 204 6.18 15.95 -7.39
C ALA A 204 5.69 17.08 -8.32
N ALA A 205 4.38 17.39 -8.33
CA ALA A 205 3.83 18.49 -9.11
C ALA A 205 4.38 19.85 -8.62
N LYS A 206 4.42 20.09 -7.31
CA LYS A 206 5.01 21.31 -6.74
C LYS A 206 6.50 21.43 -7.07
N ALA A 207 7.25 20.31 -6.94
CA ALA A 207 8.67 20.27 -7.32
C ALA A 207 8.88 20.59 -8.81
N ALA A 208 8.02 20.07 -9.69
CA ALA A 208 8.10 20.33 -11.11
C ALA A 208 7.89 21.82 -11.42
N CYS A 209 6.90 22.46 -10.78
CA CYS A 209 6.69 23.91 -10.90
C CYS A 209 7.91 24.71 -10.46
N LEU A 210 8.46 24.40 -9.28
CA LEU A 210 9.65 25.06 -8.76
C LEU A 210 10.88 24.88 -9.67
N ALA A 211 11.06 23.70 -10.26
CA ALA A 211 12.14 23.43 -11.20
C ALA A 211 11.96 24.24 -12.51
N ILE A 212 10.75 24.31 -13.05
CA ILE A 212 10.43 25.08 -14.26
C ILE A 212 10.65 26.57 -14.01
N ASP A 213 10.07 27.11 -12.94
CA ASP A 213 10.14 28.54 -12.62
C ASP A 213 11.60 28.97 -12.29
N GLY A 214 12.35 28.10 -11.63
CA GLY A 214 13.77 28.30 -11.32
C GLY A 214 14.72 28.02 -12.48
N GLY A 215 14.27 27.38 -13.55
CA GLY A 215 15.12 26.93 -14.65
C GLY A 215 16.20 25.94 -14.19
N THR A 216 15.86 25.04 -13.26
CA THR A 216 16.79 24.11 -12.62
C THR A 216 16.41 22.65 -12.85
N ASP A 217 17.36 21.73 -12.64
CA ASP A 217 17.06 20.30 -12.62
C ASP A 217 16.20 19.94 -11.40
N VAL A 218 15.39 18.89 -11.51
CA VAL A 218 14.53 18.44 -10.39
C VAL A 218 15.33 18.08 -9.13
N GLN A 219 16.56 17.63 -9.27
CA GLN A 219 17.46 17.33 -8.15
C GLN A 219 18.00 18.58 -7.44
N GLN A 220 17.83 19.76 -8.02
CA GLN A 220 18.29 21.05 -7.47
C GLN A 220 17.15 21.86 -6.81
N VAL A 221 15.94 21.35 -6.81
CA VAL A 221 14.80 21.98 -6.14
C VAL A 221 15.08 22.09 -4.63
N ASP A 222 14.87 23.27 -4.07
CA ASP A 222 14.91 23.45 -2.63
C ASP A 222 13.66 22.83 -1.98
N VAL A 223 13.82 21.61 -1.47
CA VAL A 223 12.75 20.83 -0.84
C VAL A 223 12.09 21.56 0.32
N ARG A 224 12.83 22.44 1.00
CA ARG A 224 12.27 23.25 2.11
C ARG A 224 11.16 24.19 1.64
N GLN A 225 11.14 24.58 0.35
CA GLN A 225 10.02 25.34 -0.19
C GLN A 225 8.76 24.48 -0.26
N ILE A 226 8.88 23.21 -0.67
CA ILE A 226 7.75 22.27 -0.68
C ILE A 226 7.23 22.05 0.74
N GLN A 227 8.14 21.83 1.71
CA GLN A 227 7.79 21.64 3.09
C GLN A 227 7.04 22.87 3.66
N ARG A 228 7.53 24.08 3.41
CA ARG A 228 6.82 25.31 3.80
C ARG A 228 5.44 25.44 3.18
N MET A 229 5.26 25.04 1.90
CA MET A 229 3.93 25.05 1.25
C MET A 229 2.94 24.15 2.00
N TYR A 230 3.38 23.01 2.50
CA TYR A 230 2.54 22.14 3.32
C TYR A 230 2.24 22.70 4.70
N ASP A 231 3.17 23.44 5.31
CA ASP A 231 2.96 24.12 6.60
C ASP A 231 1.98 25.30 6.48
N GLU A 232 2.04 26.03 5.37
CA GLU A 232 1.21 27.21 5.09
C GLU A 232 -0.18 26.85 4.53
N ASP A 233 -0.25 25.80 3.69
CA ASP A 233 -1.46 25.29 3.06
C ASP A 233 -1.42 23.76 3.04
N PRO A 234 -1.78 23.11 4.15
CA PRO A 234 -1.66 21.66 4.28
C PRO A 234 -2.56 20.87 3.32
N LEU A 235 -3.62 21.45 2.80
CA LEU A 235 -4.49 20.83 1.81
C LEU A 235 -4.02 21.09 0.37
N LEU A 236 -3.20 22.12 0.17
CA LEU A 236 -2.71 22.59 -1.14
C LEU A 236 -3.85 22.85 -2.14
N ASP A 237 -4.98 23.33 -1.65
CA ASP A 237 -6.16 23.64 -2.44
C ASP A 237 -6.53 25.14 -2.39
N ASP A 238 -5.59 25.96 -1.90
CA ASP A 238 -5.72 27.40 -1.67
C ASP A 238 -6.84 27.75 -0.65
N THR A 239 -7.33 26.77 0.10
CA THR A 239 -8.26 27.00 1.21
C THR A 239 -7.48 26.99 2.54
N ALA A 240 -7.43 28.10 3.23
CA ALA A 240 -6.92 28.10 4.60
C ALA A 240 -8.00 27.46 5.50
N PRO A 241 -7.68 26.38 6.24
CA PRO A 241 -8.63 25.87 7.23
C PRO A 241 -8.86 26.95 8.28
N ASP A 242 -10.11 27.22 8.63
CA ASP A 242 -10.49 28.26 9.59
C ASP A 242 -9.81 28.06 10.96
N ILE A 243 -9.66 26.80 11.36
CA ILE A 243 -8.93 26.41 12.57
C ILE A 243 -8.33 25.03 12.37
N MET A 244 -7.00 24.91 12.53
CA MET A 244 -6.31 23.62 12.67
C MET A 244 -5.78 23.52 14.10
N VAL A 245 -6.30 22.56 14.87
CA VAL A 245 -5.84 22.29 16.23
C VAL A 245 -5.38 20.84 16.31
N ASP A 246 -4.08 20.64 16.35
CA ASP A 246 -3.50 19.32 16.63
C ASP A 246 -3.68 18.99 18.13
N ASP A 247 -3.80 17.71 18.47
CA ASP A 247 -3.93 17.26 19.86
C ASP A 247 -2.70 17.61 20.72
N THR A 248 -1.57 17.93 20.10
CA THR A 248 -0.39 18.46 20.80
C THR A 248 -0.59 19.87 21.34
N ALA A 249 -1.52 20.64 20.75
CA ALA A 249 -1.85 22.00 21.15
C ALA A 249 -3.03 22.08 22.14
N VAL A 250 -3.63 20.97 22.51
CA VAL A 250 -4.82 20.87 23.35
C VAL A 250 -4.51 20.05 24.60
N GLU A 251 -4.89 20.55 25.76
CA GLU A 251 -4.89 19.79 27.02
C GLU A 251 -6.35 19.51 27.43
N PRO A 252 -6.73 18.24 27.66
CA PRO A 252 -8.07 17.93 28.14
C PRO A 252 -8.35 18.59 29.49
N ALA A 253 -9.59 18.96 29.69
CA ALA A 253 -10.01 19.53 31.00
C ALA A 253 -9.65 18.57 32.15
N ALA A 254 -9.24 19.12 33.26
CA ALA A 254 -8.90 18.35 34.46
C ALA A 254 -10.09 17.46 34.88
N GLY A 255 -9.83 16.17 35.06
CA GLY A 255 -10.85 15.18 35.38
C GLY A 255 -11.60 14.59 34.17
N SER A 256 -11.21 14.95 32.94
CA SER A 256 -11.74 14.30 31.72
C SER A 256 -11.25 12.85 31.61
N GLN A 257 -12.05 12.02 30.92
CA GLN A 257 -11.68 10.61 30.61
C GLN A 257 -10.85 10.49 29.33
N TRP A 258 -10.47 11.61 28.72
CA TRP A 258 -9.65 11.62 27.52
C TRP A 258 -8.18 11.39 27.88
N GLN A 259 -7.58 10.44 27.19
CA GLN A 259 -6.16 10.11 27.35
C GLN A 259 -5.44 10.30 26.01
N ARG A 260 -4.31 11.03 26.05
CA ARG A 260 -3.42 11.12 24.89
C ARG A 260 -2.76 9.77 24.66
N VAL A 261 -2.87 9.26 23.46
CA VAL A 261 -2.26 8.00 23.03
C VAL A 261 -1.43 8.23 21.76
N ASN A 262 -0.23 7.66 21.73
CA ASN A 262 0.65 7.72 20.57
C ASN A 262 0.26 6.57 19.63
N ILE A 263 -0.84 6.74 18.93
CA ILE A 263 -1.33 5.81 17.90
C ILE A 263 -1.71 6.59 16.65
N TYR A 264 -1.66 5.90 15.54
CA TYR A 264 -1.99 6.49 14.24
C TYR A 264 -3.46 6.87 14.11
N GLY A 265 -3.74 7.92 13.38
CA GLY A 265 -5.09 8.31 13.00
C GLY A 265 -5.40 9.80 13.14
N GLY A 266 -4.44 10.61 13.61
CA GLY A 266 -4.54 12.06 13.66
C GLY A 266 -3.61 12.76 12.65
N TYR A 267 -3.65 14.07 12.61
CA TYR A 267 -2.74 14.91 11.83
C TYR A 267 -1.29 14.81 12.34
N GLY A 268 -1.11 14.63 13.65
CA GLY A 268 0.17 14.46 14.33
C GLY A 268 0.42 13.02 14.80
N PRO A 269 1.49 12.81 15.59
CA PRO A 269 1.91 11.49 16.06
C PRO A 269 1.05 10.92 17.18
N SER A 270 0.05 11.65 17.65
CA SER A 270 -0.81 11.27 18.76
C SER A 270 -2.27 11.63 18.51
N LEU A 271 -3.16 11.14 19.33
CA LEU A 271 -4.56 11.53 19.38
C LEU A 271 -5.11 11.32 20.80
N TYR A 272 -6.25 11.95 21.09
CA TYR A 272 -6.96 11.68 22.32
C TYR A 272 -7.97 10.55 22.14
N LYS A 273 -7.88 9.53 23.00
CA LYS A 273 -8.81 8.41 23.08
C LYS A 273 -9.70 8.56 24.32
N LEU A 274 -11.00 8.39 24.13
CA LEU A 274 -11.95 8.23 25.23
C LEU A 274 -12.03 6.74 25.58
N GLU A 275 -11.68 6.38 26.81
CA GLU A 275 -11.95 5.03 27.30
C GLU A 275 -13.48 4.85 27.44
N PRO A 276 -14.05 3.76 26.91
CA PRO A 276 -15.46 3.49 27.12
C PRO A 276 -15.72 3.36 28.62
N SER A 277 -16.55 4.19 29.19
CA SER A 277 -17.04 3.98 30.55
C SER A 277 -17.68 2.60 30.57
N GLY A 278 -17.15 1.69 31.41
CA GLY A 278 -17.74 0.38 31.59
C GLY A 278 -19.24 0.54 31.78
N ARG A 279 -20.05 -0.15 30.99
CA ARG A 279 -21.46 -0.27 31.28
C ARG A 279 -21.54 -0.95 32.64
N SER A 280 -21.91 -0.18 33.67
CA SER A 280 -22.52 -0.77 34.84
C SER A 280 -23.80 -1.47 34.38
N GLU A 281 -23.92 -2.72 34.72
CA GLU A 281 -25.11 -3.55 34.55
C GLU A 281 -26.37 -2.86 35.05
#